data_e072e4c9ff6a2c41020146c000e839c3
#
_entry.id   e072e4c9ff6a2c41020146c000e839c3
#
_cell.length_a   1.000
_cell.length_b   1.000
_cell.length_c   1.000
_cell.angle_alpha   90.00
_cell.angle_beta   90.00
_cell.angle_gamma   90.00
#
_symmetry.space_group_name_H-M   'P 1'
#
loop_
_entity.id
_entity.type
_entity.pdbx_description
1 polymer ?
#
loop_
_entity_poly.entity_id
_entity_poly.type
_entity_poly.pdbx_seq_one_letter_code
_entity_poly.pdbx_strand_id
1 'polypeptide(L)'
;MQTLDELTRQARALANGEPTPAEPTPAEAEVARQMQICNACRYCEGFCAVFPAMTRRLSFEPVDVHFLANLCHNCGACLHACQYAPPHEFAVNVPQAMAVVRGQTYVDYAWPPGLGRLYQRNGLTLCVALALGLALFMALALAARGTLWMVPEKGFYGVFPHNLLVSLFAPVFCFAALALGLGVRRFLSELRPGTGSAPVSVGPGLEAAQQALTLRYLDGGHGDGCHNEDDAHTHWRRRFHHLTFYGFMACFAATSLATLYHYGLGQAAPYGWFSLPKLFGVGGGLALLAGTTGLGWLRLRRHPLHGDAAQKPMDLGFIALLWLVAATGLGLLMARATPALPSVLVLHLGAVMALFATLPYGKFAHGVFRSAALLRNAVEKRQPSRLQLGSD
;
A
#
# COMPACT_ATOMS: atom_id res chain seq x y z
N MET A 1 16.52 28.40 12.63
CA MET A 1 16.09 29.10 13.87
C MET A 1 14.92 28.30 14.43
N GLN A 2 15.08 27.74 15.62
CA GLN A 2 13.97 27.04 16.29
C GLN A 2 12.89 28.05 16.65
N THR A 3 11.63 27.71 16.43
CA THR A 3 10.51 28.58 16.79
C THR A 3 10.32 28.62 18.31
N LEU A 4 9.73 29.70 18.85
CA LEU A 4 9.44 29.81 20.27
C LEU A 4 8.58 28.68 20.82
N ASP A 5 7.65 28.19 19.97
CA ASP A 5 6.79 27.04 20.30
C ASP A 5 7.59 25.73 20.43
N GLU A 6 8.60 25.57 19.61
CA GLU A 6 9.49 24.39 19.64
C GLU A 6 10.36 24.38 20.90
N LEU A 7 10.92 25.52 21.27
CA LEU A 7 11.66 25.70 22.51
C LEU A 7 10.77 25.48 23.74
N THR A 8 9.53 25.98 23.71
CA THR A 8 8.57 25.82 24.81
C THR A 8 8.17 24.35 24.97
N ARG A 9 8.00 23.61 23.87
CA ARG A 9 7.68 22.19 23.86
C ARG A 9 8.84 21.36 24.39
N GLN A 10 10.08 21.66 23.97
CA GLN A 10 11.28 20.99 24.46
C GLN A 10 11.48 21.24 25.98
N ALA A 11 11.27 22.47 26.42
CA ALA A 11 11.35 22.83 27.84
C ALA A 11 10.30 22.07 28.68
N ARG A 12 9.07 21.92 28.19
CA ARG A 12 8.02 21.16 28.88
C ARG A 12 8.34 19.66 28.94
N ALA A 13 8.81 19.07 27.84
CA ALA A 13 9.21 17.67 27.80
C ALA A 13 10.35 17.39 28.81
N LEU A 14 11.36 18.24 28.83
CA LEU A 14 12.46 18.17 29.79
C LEU A 14 11.97 18.29 31.24
N ALA A 15 11.07 19.24 31.52
CA ALA A 15 10.50 19.45 32.85
C ALA A 15 9.67 18.26 33.33
N ASN A 16 9.03 17.54 32.43
CA ASN A 16 8.19 16.36 32.71
C ASN A 16 8.97 15.04 32.68
N GLY A 17 10.29 15.04 32.39
CA GLY A 17 11.06 13.81 32.20
C GLY A 17 10.64 12.99 30.99
N GLU A 18 9.97 13.61 30.04
CA GLU A 18 9.56 12.99 28.77
C GLU A 18 10.72 13.02 27.77
N PRO A 19 10.84 12.03 26.87
CA PRO A 19 11.85 12.07 25.82
C PRO A 19 11.63 13.33 24.95
N THR A 20 12.69 14.06 24.68
CA THR A 20 12.65 15.24 23.82
C THR A 20 12.07 14.87 22.46
N PRO A 21 11.03 15.55 21.94
CA PRO A 21 10.50 15.26 20.62
C PRO A 21 11.61 15.32 19.57
N ALA A 22 11.67 14.33 18.72
CA ALA A 22 12.64 14.33 17.62
C ALA A 22 12.41 15.56 16.73
N GLU A 23 13.50 16.17 16.27
CA GLU A 23 13.38 17.26 15.29
C GLU A 23 12.72 16.74 14.00
N PRO A 24 11.77 17.52 13.42
CA PRO A 24 11.13 17.12 12.19
C PRO A 24 12.16 17.03 11.05
N THR A 25 12.03 16.01 10.22
CA THR A 25 12.83 15.89 9.00
C THR A 25 12.52 17.06 8.05
N PRO A 26 13.40 17.40 7.10
CA PRO A 26 13.10 18.44 6.10
C PRO A 26 11.80 18.20 5.33
N ALA A 27 11.43 16.95 5.06
CA ALA A 27 10.20 16.61 4.37
C ALA A 27 8.96 16.83 5.25
N GLU A 28 9.04 16.50 6.54
CA GLU A 28 7.97 16.76 7.50
C GLU A 28 7.79 18.25 7.73
N ALA A 29 8.88 19.01 7.85
CA ALA A 29 8.85 20.46 7.97
C ALA A 29 8.22 21.11 6.73
N GLU A 30 8.51 20.61 5.53
CA GLU A 30 7.92 21.14 4.30
C GLU A 30 6.41 20.85 4.22
N VAL A 31 5.96 19.64 4.60
CA VAL A 31 4.51 19.37 4.68
C VAL A 31 3.86 20.28 5.73
N ALA A 32 4.45 20.45 6.91
CA ALA A 32 3.92 21.33 7.94
C ALA A 32 3.79 22.78 7.43
N ARG A 33 4.82 23.30 6.74
CA ARG A 33 4.78 24.64 6.10
C ARG A 33 3.64 24.76 5.10
N GLN A 34 3.48 23.79 4.20
CA GLN A 34 2.41 23.81 3.21
C GLN A 34 1.03 23.70 3.86
N MET A 35 0.88 22.87 4.89
CA MET A 35 -0.39 22.74 5.61
C MET A 35 -0.78 24.03 6.35
N GLN A 36 0.17 24.82 6.84
CA GLN A 36 -0.09 26.14 7.40
C GLN A 36 -0.65 27.12 6.34
N ILE A 37 -0.05 27.14 5.14
CA ILE A 37 -0.53 27.96 4.02
C ILE A 37 -1.94 27.50 3.60
N CYS A 38 -2.15 26.19 3.46
CA CYS A 38 -3.44 25.62 3.10
C CYS A 38 -4.51 25.90 4.17
N ASN A 39 -4.14 25.91 5.45
CA ASN A 39 -5.05 26.18 6.56
C ASN A 39 -5.52 27.65 6.57
N ALA A 40 -4.68 28.57 6.10
CA ALA A 40 -5.07 29.97 5.90
C ALA A 40 -5.96 30.14 4.65
N CYS A 41 -5.69 29.40 3.56
CA CYS A 41 -6.41 29.53 2.30
C CYS A 41 -7.76 28.77 2.27
N ARG A 42 -7.81 27.52 2.73
CA ARG A 42 -8.97 26.60 2.80
C ARG A 42 -9.71 26.31 1.49
N TYR A 43 -9.24 26.77 0.35
CA TYR A 43 -9.92 26.55 -0.94
C TYR A 43 -10.20 25.08 -1.24
N CYS A 44 -9.31 24.16 -0.87
CA CYS A 44 -9.42 22.74 -1.15
C CYS A 44 -10.18 21.93 -0.07
N GLU A 45 -10.86 22.57 0.88
CA GLU A 45 -11.49 21.90 2.04
C GLU A 45 -12.50 20.82 1.62
N GLY A 46 -13.22 21.02 0.51
CA GLY A 46 -14.15 20.07 -0.06
C GLY A 46 -13.55 18.94 -0.92
N PHE A 47 -12.24 18.96 -1.21
CA PHE A 47 -11.65 18.04 -2.20
C PHE A 47 -11.45 16.62 -1.69
N CYS A 48 -10.97 16.43 -0.48
CA CYS A 48 -10.67 15.10 0.05
C CYS A 48 -10.61 15.09 1.58
N ALA A 49 -10.28 13.94 2.19
CA ALA A 49 -10.18 13.79 3.63
C ALA A 49 -9.03 14.59 4.29
N VAL A 50 -7.99 14.99 3.52
CA VAL A 50 -6.81 15.69 4.05
C VAL A 50 -7.16 17.04 4.62
N PHE A 51 -7.88 17.84 3.87
CA PHE A 51 -8.11 19.26 4.23
C PHE A 51 -9.04 19.43 5.44
N PRO A 52 -10.18 18.73 5.57
CA PRO A 52 -10.97 18.77 6.80
C PRO A 52 -10.21 18.22 8.01
N ALA A 53 -9.33 17.24 7.83
CA ALA A 53 -8.47 16.75 8.92
C ALA A 53 -7.39 17.78 9.29
N MET A 54 -6.86 18.51 8.32
CA MET A 54 -5.90 19.59 8.50
C MET A 54 -6.51 20.74 9.31
N THR A 55 -7.73 21.21 8.99
CA THR A 55 -8.38 22.34 9.66
C THR A 55 -8.67 22.10 11.14
N ARG A 56 -8.55 20.88 11.63
CA ARG A 56 -8.64 20.53 13.06
C ARG A 56 -7.33 20.76 13.83
N ARG A 57 -6.30 21.32 13.20
CA ARG A 57 -4.94 21.53 13.74
C ARG A 57 -4.46 22.94 13.47
N LEU A 58 -3.84 23.58 14.47
CA LEU A 58 -3.15 24.88 14.31
C LEU A 58 -1.66 24.71 14.03
N SER A 59 -1.07 23.64 14.55
CA SER A 59 0.32 23.25 14.32
C SER A 59 0.37 21.79 13.85
N PHE A 60 1.43 21.44 13.14
CA PHE A 60 1.58 20.12 12.52
C PHE A 60 2.84 19.46 13.07
N GLU A 61 2.66 18.56 14.01
CA GLU A 61 3.74 17.71 14.53
C GLU A 61 4.05 16.58 13.54
N PRO A 62 5.24 15.92 13.63
CA PRO A 62 5.58 14.82 12.74
C PRO A 62 4.50 13.75 12.63
N VAL A 63 3.86 13.38 13.74
CA VAL A 63 2.75 12.41 13.76
C VAL A 63 1.54 12.88 12.95
N ASP A 64 1.18 14.16 13.00
CA ASP A 64 0.09 14.73 12.20
C ASP A 64 0.46 14.75 10.72
N VAL A 65 1.70 15.05 10.40
CA VAL A 65 2.22 15.06 9.03
C VAL A 65 2.16 13.63 8.44
N HIS A 66 2.60 12.61 9.17
CA HIS A 66 2.47 11.21 8.75
C HIS A 66 1.00 10.79 8.57
N PHE A 67 0.11 11.23 9.45
CA PHE A 67 -1.33 10.99 9.34
C PHE A 67 -1.91 11.59 8.06
N LEU A 68 -1.71 12.89 7.83
CA LEU A 68 -2.21 13.59 6.65
C LEU A 68 -1.60 13.02 5.35
N ALA A 69 -0.32 12.67 5.37
CA ALA A 69 0.36 12.04 4.23
C ALA A 69 -0.28 10.70 3.84
N ASN A 70 -0.72 9.90 4.82
CA ASN A 70 -1.39 8.62 4.55
C ASN A 70 -2.88 8.77 4.18
N LEU A 71 -3.55 9.86 4.57
CA LEU A 71 -4.87 10.22 4.04
C LEU A 71 -4.80 10.66 2.56
N CYS A 72 -3.70 11.26 2.12
CA CYS A 72 -3.56 11.77 0.77
C CYS A 72 -3.54 10.65 -0.27
N HIS A 73 -4.50 10.65 -1.20
CA HIS A 73 -4.60 9.67 -2.31
C HIS A 73 -3.78 10.08 -3.54
N ASN A 74 -3.12 11.24 -3.46
CA ASN A 74 -2.22 11.71 -4.51
C ASN A 74 -2.93 11.83 -5.89
N CYS A 75 -4.19 12.33 -5.91
CA CYS A 75 -4.99 12.49 -7.11
C CYS A 75 -4.57 13.68 -7.99
N GLY A 76 -3.85 14.65 -7.43
CA GLY A 76 -3.39 15.85 -8.15
C GLY A 76 -4.37 17.03 -8.11
N ALA A 77 -5.65 16.84 -7.80
CA ALA A 77 -6.66 17.90 -7.88
C ALA A 77 -6.28 19.19 -7.13
N CYS A 78 -5.75 19.06 -5.91
CA CYS A 78 -5.33 20.24 -5.13
C CYS A 78 -4.09 20.94 -5.69
N LEU A 79 -3.27 20.31 -6.53
CA LEU A 79 -2.15 20.98 -7.20
C LEU A 79 -2.64 21.82 -8.37
N HIS A 80 -3.51 21.26 -9.22
CA HIS A 80 -4.03 21.94 -10.40
C HIS A 80 -4.98 23.09 -10.05
N ALA A 81 -5.69 22.99 -8.92
CA ALA A 81 -6.57 24.08 -8.44
C ALA A 81 -5.87 25.13 -7.59
N CYS A 82 -4.56 24.97 -7.29
CA CYS A 82 -3.86 25.79 -6.32
C CYS A 82 -3.29 27.08 -6.93
N GLN A 83 -3.76 28.24 -6.48
CA GLN A 83 -3.19 29.52 -6.86
C GLN A 83 -1.76 29.75 -6.36
N TYR A 84 -1.32 29.00 -5.35
CA TYR A 84 0.03 29.09 -4.76
C TYR A 84 0.96 27.97 -5.27
N ALA A 85 0.54 27.20 -6.26
CA ALA A 85 1.40 26.19 -6.90
C ALA A 85 2.51 26.87 -7.72
N PRO A 86 3.63 26.17 -8.00
CA PRO A 86 4.66 26.69 -8.90
C PRO A 86 4.05 27.22 -10.22
N PRO A 87 4.48 28.40 -10.71
CA PRO A 87 5.68 29.16 -10.36
C PRO A 87 5.52 30.20 -9.22
N HIS A 88 4.42 30.16 -8.44
CA HIS A 88 4.24 31.07 -7.32
C HIS A 88 5.37 30.91 -6.28
N GLU A 89 5.76 32.01 -5.59
CA GLU A 89 6.85 32.04 -4.61
C GLU A 89 6.66 31.04 -3.45
N PHE A 90 5.43 30.75 -3.05
CA PHE A 90 5.14 29.75 -2.01
C PHE A 90 5.36 28.31 -2.50
N ALA A 91 5.37 28.08 -3.79
CA ALA A 91 5.65 26.80 -4.44
C ALA A 91 4.91 25.62 -3.80
N VAL A 92 3.62 25.79 -3.45
CA VAL A 92 2.82 24.77 -2.77
C VAL A 92 2.57 23.58 -3.69
N ASN A 93 3.06 22.39 -3.29
CA ASN A 93 2.83 21.13 -4.00
C ASN A 93 2.52 20.00 -3.01
N VAL A 94 1.29 20.02 -2.50
CA VAL A 94 0.80 19.05 -1.51
C VAL A 94 0.96 17.59 -1.96
N PRO A 95 0.60 17.18 -3.19
CA PRO A 95 0.75 15.79 -3.62
C PRO A 95 2.18 15.29 -3.56
N GLN A 96 3.16 16.10 -3.94
CA GLN A 96 4.57 15.75 -3.94
C GLN A 96 5.11 15.67 -2.51
N ALA A 97 4.90 16.69 -1.69
CA ALA A 97 5.35 16.72 -0.30
C ALA A 97 4.79 15.53 0.50
N MET A 98 3.47 15.28 0.39
CA MET A 98 2.83 14.14 1.03
C MET A 98 3.35 12.77 0.52
N ALA A 99 3.78 12.70 -0.76
CA ALA A 99 4.35 11.45 -1.29
C ALA A 99 5.70 11.14 -0.66
N VAL A 100 6.55 12.14 -0.43
CA VAL A 100 7.86 11.97 0.23
C VAL A 100 7.67 11.44 1.65
N VAL A 101 6.84 12.10 2.47
CA VAL A 101 6.56 11.68 3.86
C VAL A 101 5.94 10.29 3.92
N ARG A 102 5.05 9.92 2.97
CA ARG A 102 4.54 8.54 2.91
C ARG A 102 5.64 7.50 2.73
N GLY A 103 6.66 7.81 1.94
CA GLY A 103 7.85 6.95 1.81
C GLY A 103 8.57 6.79 3.14
N GLN A 104 8.71 7.87 3.92
CA GLN A 104 9.27 7.81 5.28
C GLN A 104 8.40 6.96 6.20
N THR A 105 7.06 7.12 6.20
CA THR A 105 6.15 6.30 7.00
C THR A 105 6.40 4.81 6.85
N TYR A 106 6.66 4.34 5.62
CA TYR A 106 6.88 2.90 5.37
C TYR A 106 8.19 2.38 5.96
N VAL A 107 9.14 3.26 6.24
CA VAL A 107 10.43 2.92 6.86
C VAL A 107 10.36 3.05 8.37
N ASP A 108 9.81 4.17 8.87
CA ASP A 108 9.81 4.54 10.29
C ASP A 108 8.93 3.59 11.11
N TYR A 109 7.79 3.19 10.55
CA TYR A 109 6.88 2.24 11.18
C TYR A 109 7.14 0.78 10.82
N ALA A 110 8.13 0.49 9.96
CA ALA A 110 8.46 -0.89 9.60
C ALA A 110 8.93 -1.73 10.80
N TRP A 111 8.57 -3.01 10.78
CA TRP A 111 9.11 -4.00 11.72
C TRP A 111 9.57 -5.25 10.96
N PRO A 112 10.80 -5.74 11.19
CA PRO A 112 11.93 -5.09 11.89
C PRO A 112 12.45 -3.85 11.14
N PRO A 113 12.94 -2.82 11.85
CA PRO A 113 13.36 -1.54 11.22
C PRO A 113 14.47 -1.71 10.18
N GLY A 114 15.36 -2.68 10.38
CA GLY A 114 16.45 -2.97 9.43
C GLY A 114 15.95 -3.32 8.03
N LEU A 115 14.86 -4.10 7.93
CA LEU A 115 14.28 -4.48 6.63
C LEU A 115 13.56 -3.29 5.97
N GLY A 116 12.92 -2.41 6.75
CA GLY A 116 12.35 -1.17 6.21
C GLY A 116 13.42 -0.29 5.55
N ARG A 117 14.55 -0.10 6.21
CA ARG A 117 15.69 0.66 5.66
C ARG A 117 16.31 0.01 4.43
N LEU A 118 16.38 -1.33 4.41
CA LEU A 118 16.86 -2.07 3.25
C LEU A 118 15.97 -1.84 2.02
N TYR A 119 14.67 -1.76 2.23
CA TYR A 119 13.71 -1.55 1.15
C TYR A 119 13.75 -0.11 0.57
N GLN A 120 14.41 0.84 1.18
CA GLN A 120 14.70 2.14 0.54
C GLN A 120 15.53 1.99 -0.75
N ARG A 121 16.31 0.92 -0.86
CA ARG A 121 17.01 0.49 -2.09
C ARG A 121 16.08 -0.33 -3.00
N ASN A 122 14.81 0.04 -3.07
CA ASN A 122 13.66 -0.74 -3.54
C ASN A 122 13.86 -1.53 -4.83
N GLY A 123 14.42 -0.96 -5.86
CA GLY A 123 14.70 -1.68 -7.10
C GLY A 123 15.63 -2.87 -6.90
N LEU A 124 16.76 -2.66 -6.24
CA LEU A 124 17.75 -3.72 -5.98
C LEU A 124 17.18 -4.79 -5.04
N THR A 125 16.53 -4.38 -3.94
CA THR A 125 15.95 -5.31 -2.96
C THR A 125 14.89 -6.22 -3.60
N LEU A 126 14.03 -5.66 -4.45
CA LEU A 126 13.02 -6.43 -5.17
C LEU A 126 13.64 -7.41 -6.18
N CYS A 127 14.64 -6.96 -6.94
CA CYS A 127 15.36 -7.83 -7.88
C CYS A 127 16.05 -8.99 -7.14
N VAL A 128 16.72 -8.70 -6.02
CA VAL A 128 17.37 -9.74 -5.20
C VAL A 128 16.34 -10.71 -4.61
N ALA A 129 15.23 -10.22 -4.06
CA ALA A 129 14.17 -11.07 -3.54
C ALA A 129 13.58 -11.98 -4.62
N LEU A 130 13.34 -11.45 -5.82
CA LEU A 130 12.87 -12.23 -6.96
C LEU A 130 13.90 -13.27 -7.41
N ALA A 131 15.17 -12.87 -7.54
CA ALA A 131 16.25 -13.79 -7.92
C ALA A 131 16.41 -14.94 -6.91
N LEU A 132 16.39 -14.64 -5.60
CA LEU A 132 16.46 -15.65 -4.55
C LEU A 132 15.23 -16.57 -4.54
N GLY A 133 14.03 -16.04 -4.72
CA GLY A 133 12.81 -16.83 -4.84
C GLY A 133 12.86 -17.77 -6.04
N LEU A 134 13.28 -17.28 -7.20
CA LEU A 134 13.45 -18.11 -8.41
C LEU A 134 14.53 -19.18 -8.20
N ALA A 135 15.69 -18.81 -7.66
CA ALA A 135 16.78 -19.75 -7.40
C ALA A 135 16.37 -20.87 -6.43
N LEU A 136 15.63 -20.52 -5.36
CA LEU A 136 15.10 -21.47 -4.39
C LEU A 136 14.22 -22.53 -5.08
N PHE A 137 13.17 -22.09 -5.79
CA PHE A 137 12.24 -23.02 -6.42
C PHE A 137 12.85 -23.77 -7.58
N MET A 138 13.80 -23.18 -8.32
CA MET A 138 14.56 -23.86 -9.35
C MET A 138 15.44 -24.97 -8.77
N ALA A 139 16.18 -24.68 -7.70
CA ALA A 139 17.01 -25.66 -7.00
C ALA A 139 16.17 -26.81 -6.45
N LEU A 140 15.03 -26.52 -5.80
CA LEU A 140 14.11 -27.52 -5.28
C LEU A 140 13.51 -28.40 -6.40
N ALA A 141 13.13 -27.82 -7.54
CA ALA A 141 12.58 -28.57 -8.66
C ALA A 141 13.63 -29.47 -9.29
N LEU A 142 14.85 -28.98 -9.49
CA LEU A 142 15.98 -29.77 -10.02
C LEU A 142 16.38 -30.90 -9.04
N ALA A 143 16.46 -30.62 -7.75
CA ALA A 143 16.75 -31.63 -6.73
C ALA A 143 15.67 -32.72 -6.66
N ALA A 144 14.38 -32.35 -6.81
CA ALA A 144 13.27 -33.28 -6.73
C ALA A 144 13.02 -34.05 -8.02
N ARG A 145 13.31 -33.51 -9.19
CA ARG A 145 12.90 -34.06 -10.49
C ARG A 145 14.04 -34.17 -11.53
N GLY A 146 15.17 -33.57 -11.28
CA GLY A 146 16.32 -33.55 -12.20
C GLY A 146 16.14 -32.70 -13.47
N THR A 147 14.92 -32.20 -13.72
CA THR A 147 14.60 -31.42 -14.93
C THR A 147 13.48 -30.42 -14.67
N LEU A 148 13.52 -29.31 -15.45
CA LEU A 148 12.46 -28.31 -15.49
C LEU A 148 11.51 -28.48 -16.69
N TRP A 149 11.70 -29.54 -17.48
CA TRP A 149 10.95 -29.76 -18.72
C TRP A 149 10.40 -31.19 -18.75
N MET A 150 9.24 -31.38 -18.13
CA MET A 150 8.55 -32.69 -18.05
C MET A 150 7.05 -32.51 -17.82
N VAL A 151 6.24 -33.46 -18.23
CA VAL A 151 4.82 -33.52 -17.87
C VAL A 151 4.68 -34.31 -16.57
N PRO A 152 4.36 -33.68 -15.43
CA PRO A 152 4.22 -34.43 -14.17
C PRO A 152 2.88 -35.20 -14.12
N GLU A 153 2.90 -36.46 -13.73
CA GLU A 153 1.70 -37.31 -13.62
C GLU A 153 0.63 -36.74 -12.67
N LYS A 154 1.05 -36.09 -11.57
CA LYS A 154 0.16 -35.51 -10.55
C LYS A 154 0.03 -34.00 -10.68
N GLY A 155 0.17 -33.44 -11.91
CA GLY A 155 0.13 -32.01 -12.13
C GLY A 155 1.18 -31.25 -11.32
N PHE A 156 0.88 -30.06 -10.82
CA PHE A 156 1.85 -29.24 -10.07
C PHE A 156 2.27 -29.84 -8.73
N TYR A 157 1.44 -30.66 -8.05
CA TYR A 157 1.85 -31.40 -6.86
C TYR A 157 2.80 -32.57 -7.18
N GLY A 158 2.89 -32.96 -8.45
CA GLY A 158 3.93 -33.83 -8.94
C GLY A 158 5.29 -33.14 -9.03
N VAL A 159 5.37 -31.81 -9.06
CA VAL A 159 6.63 -31.06 -8.97
C VAL A 159 6.98 -30.74 -7.53
N PHE A 160 6.04 -30.10 -6.80
CA PHE A 160 6.20 -29.74 -5.40
C PHE A 160 5.08 -30.33 -4.54
N PRO A 161 5.41 -31.21 -3.57
CA PRO A 161 4.41 -31.71 -2.63
C PRO A 161 3.72 -30.57 -1.87
N HIS A 162 2.42 -30.73 -1.60
CA HIS A 162 1.60 -29.72 -0.93
C HIS A 162 2.21 -29.27 0.41
N ASN A 163 2.63 -30.22 1.25
CA ASN A 163 3.21 -29.91 2.57
C ASN A 163 4.50 -29.10 2.47
N LEU A 164 5.32 -29.32 1.43
CA LEU A 164 6.52 -28.52 1.18
C LEU A 164 6.14 -27.06 0.89
N LEU A 165 5.12 -26.84 0.05
CA LEU A 165 4.65 -25.49 -0.25
C LEU A 165 4.12 -24.79 0.99
N VAL A 166 3.31 -25.46 1.80
CA VAL A 166 2.79 -24.91 3.05
C VAL A 166 3.92 -24.56 4.02
N SER A 167 4.91 -25.43 4.21
CA SER A 167 6.03 -25.18 5.12
C SER A 167 6.95 -24.02 4.66
N LEU A 168 7.00 -23.75 3.36
CA LEU A 168 7.76 -22.61 2.82
C LEU A 168 6.97 -21.30 2.89
N PHE A 169 5.70 -21.31 2.48
CA PHE A 169 4.92 -20.07 2.36
C PHE A 169 4.27 -19.61 3.66
N ALA A 170 3.81 -20.53 4.53
CA ALA A 170 3.11 -20.14 5.74
C ALA A 170 3.97 -19.30 6.70
N PRO A 171 5.25 -19.61 6.98
CA PRO A 171 6.09 -18.77 7.82
C PRO A 171 6.29 -17.36 7.22
N VAL A 172 6.52 -17.26 5.90
CA VAL A 172 6.72 -15.97 5.22
C VAL A 172 5.44 -15.14 5.26
N PHE A 173 4.28 -15.75 5.00
CA PHE A 173 2.99 -15.09 5.09
C PHE A 173 2.68 -14.61 6.52
N CYS A 174 2.87 -15.46 7.53
CA CYS A 174 2.66 -15.11 8.93
C CYS A 174 3.60 -13.98 9.37
N PHE A 175 4.87 -14.02 8.96
CA PHE A 175 5.81 -12.95 9.20
C PHE A 175 5.38 -11.63 8.56
N ALA A 176 4.94 -11.66 7.30
CA ALA A 176 4.46 -10.46 6.59
C ALA A 176 3.23 -9.85 7.28
N ALA A 177 2.27 -10.69 7.69
CA ALA A 177 1.08 -10.25 8.43
C ALA A 177 1.44 -9.66 9.79
N LEU A 178 2.35 -10.29 10.53
CA LEU A 178 2.85 -9.80 11.81
C LEU A 178 3.58 -8.46 11.66
N ALA A 179 4.47 -8.34 10.67
CA ALA A 179 5.24 -7.13 10.41
C ALA A 179 4.32 -5.95 10.07
N LEU A 180 3.33 -6.14 9.21
CA LEU A 180 2.32 -5.12 8.91
C LEU A 180 1.48 -4.77 10.14
N GLY A 181 1.02 -5.76 10.90
CA GLY A 181 0.21 -5.56 12.10
C GLY A 181 0.96 -4.75 13.15
N LEU A 182 2.23 -5.06 13.41
CA LEU A 182 3.08 -4.31 14.34
C LEU A 182 3.35 -2.88 13.85
N GLY A 183 3.61 -2.70 12.54
CA GLY A 183 3.79 -1.39 11.93
C GLY A 183 2.55 -0.50 12.11
N VAL A 184 1.38 -1.01 11.77
CA VAL A 184 0.10 -0.28 11.93
C VAL A 184 -0.21 -0.01 13.40
N ARG A 185 0.06 -0.97 14.29
CA ARG A 185 -0.15 -0.77 15.73
C ARG A 185 0.69 0.41 16.24
N ARG A 186 1.98 0.50 15.84
CA ARG A 186 2.85 1.63 16.19
C ARG A 186 2.28 2.94 15.65
N PHE A 187 1.95 2.99 14.37
CA PHE A 187 1.34 4.17 13.74
C PHE A 187 0.08 4.63 14.46
N LEU A 188 -0.86 3.73 14.75
CA LEU A 188 -2.09 4.07 15.45
C LEU A 188 -1.87 4.46 16.91
N SER A 189 -0.85 3.90 17.60
CA SER A 189 -0.55 4.26 18.99
C SER A 189 -0.02 5.69 19.12
N GLU A 190 0.78 6.16 18.17
CA GLU A 190 1.26 7.55 18.13
C GLU A 190 0.16 8.55 17.77
N LEU A 191 -0.79 8.14 16.93
CA LEU A 191 -1.95 8.96 16.57
C LEU A 191 -2.99 9.11 17.70
N ARG A 192 -2.85 8.40 18.83
CA ARG A 192 -3.78 8.51 19.95
C ARG A 192 -3.57 9.86 20.65
N PRO A 193 -4.62 10.70 20.81
CA PRO A 193 -4.53 11.84 21.70
C PRO A 193 -4.30 11.34 23.14
N GLY A 194 -3.45 12.02 23.89
CA GLY A 194 -3.30 11.78 25.32
C GLY A 194 -4.68 11.85 26.01
N THR A 195 -4.95 10.92 26.90
CA THR A 195 -6.11 10.84 27.80
C THR A 195 -7.48 11.06 27.13
N GLY A 196 -8.15 10.00 26.71
CA GLY A 196 -9.56 10.02 26.32
C GLY A 196 -9.90 9.43 24.95
N SER A 197 -9.11 8.47 24.46
CA SER A 197 -9.51 7.77 23.24
C SER A 197 -10.76 6.93 23.49
N ALA A 198 -11.91 7.44 23.06
CA ALA A 198 -13.12 6.64 23.02
C ALA A 198 -12.84 5.33 22.24
N PRO A 199 -13.39 4.20 22.68
CA PRO A 199 -13.23 2.94 21.98
C PRO A 199 -13.73 3.11 20.53
N VAL A 200 -13.02 2.48 19.58
CA VAL A 200 -13.43 2.50 18.18
C VAL A 200 -14.80 1.84 18.08
N SER A 201 -15.83 2.65 17.89
CA SER A 201 -17.18 2.14 17.67
C SER A 201 -17.31 1.54 16.26
N VAL A 202 -18.37 0.77 16.04
CA VAL A 202 -18.60 0.09 14.74
C VAL A 202 -18.76 1.10 13.59
N GLY A 203 -19.38 2.25 13.84
CA GLY A 203 -19.64 3.27 12.80
C GLY A 203 -18.40 3.79 12.08
N PRO A 204 -17.36 4.30 12.78
CA PRO A 204 -16.10 4.70 12.18
C PRO A 204 -15.42 3.58 11.41
N GLY A 205 -15.47 2.34 11.91
CA GLY A 205 -14.90 1.18 11.24
C GLY A 205 -15.57 0.89 9.89
N LEU A 206 -16.90 0.89 9.85
CA LEU A 206 -17.68 0.68 8.62
C LEU A 206 -17.43 1.81 7.62
N GLU A 207 -17.37 3.05 8.08
CA GLU A 207 -17.09 4.19 7.21
C GLU A 207 -15.69 4.10 6.59
N ALA A 208 -14.66 3.83 7.38
CA ALA A 208 -13.30 3.67 6.90
C ALA A 208 -13.19 2.50 5.89
N ALA A 209 -13.85 1.37 6.18
CA ALA A 209 -13.92 0.24 5.27
C ALA A 209 -14.62 0.61 3.95
N GLN A 210 -15.75 1.29 4.00
CA GLN A 210 -16.45 1.76 2.80
C GLN A 210 -15.57 2.70 1.97
N GLN A 211 -14.91 3.69 2.60
CA GLN A 211 -14.03 4.63 1.91
C GLN A 211 -12.83 3.93 1.25
N ALA A 212 -12.24 2.92 1.92
CA ALA A 212 -11.13 2.13 1.39
C ALA A 212 -11.59 1.24 0.22
N LEU A 213 -12.69 0.50 0.38
CA LEU A 213 -13.20 -0.43 -0.64
C LEU A 213 -13.69 0.29 -1.89
N THR A 214 -14.34 1.45 -1.74
CA THR A 214 -14.83 2.24 -2.88
C THR A 214 -13.77 3.15 -3.48
N LEU A 215 -12.57 3.25 -2.89
CA LEU A 215 -11.53 4.23 -3.26
C LEU A 215 -12.11 5.66 -3.37
N ARG A 216 -12.94 6.04 -2.38
CA ARG A 216 -13.77 7.25 -2.43
C ARG A 216 -12.95 8.50 -2.78
N TYR A 217 -11.77 8.67 -2.20
CA TYR A 217 -10.95 9.86 -2.40
C TYR A 217 -9.96 9.75 -3.58
N LEU A 218 -10.15 8.75 -4.44
CA LEU A 218 -9.41 8.62 -5.71
C LEU A 218 -10.30 9.06 -6.90
N ASP A 219 -11.13 10.08 -6.70
CA ASP A 219 -12.04 10.65 -7.70
C ASP A 219 -11.83 12.14 -7.97
N GLY A 220 -10.76 12.72 -7.42
CA GLY A 220 -10.41 14.12 -7.63
C GLY A 220 -11.17 15.12 -6.73
N GLY A 221 -11.96 14.63 -5.78
CA GLY A 221 -12.67 15.44 -4.79
C GLY A 221 -14.10 15.83 -5.19
N HIS A 222 -14.32 16.24 -6.43
CA HIS A 222 -15.65 16.61 -6.96
C HIS A 222 -16.29 15.52 -7.84
N GLY A 223 -15.63 14.37 -7.96
CA GLY A 223 -16.11 13.28 -8.79
C GLY A 223 -15.63 13.32 -10.24
N ASP A 224 -14.80 14.30 -10.61
CA ASP A 224 -14.32 14.49 -11.98
C ASP A 224 -13.16 13.55 -12.35
N GLY A 225 -12.50 12.97 -11.36
CA GLY A 225 -11.36 12.08 -11.53
C GLY A 225 -10.03 12.67 -11.09
N CYS A 226 -8.96 11.92 -11.35
CA CYS A 226 -7.59 12.34 -11.01
C CYS A 226 -6.89 12.96 -12.21
N HIS A 227 -6.00 13.90 -11.94
CA HIS A 227 -5.01 14.36 -12.94
C HIS A 227 -3.87 13.35 -13.06
N ASN A 228 -3.37 13.11 -14.27
CA ASN A 228 -2.26 12.20 -14.50
C ASN A 228 -1.10 12.84 -15.28
N GLU A 229 -1.34 13.32 -16.49
CA GLU A 229 -0.32 13.89 -17.39
C GLU A 229 -0.38 15.42 -17.40
N ASP A 230 -1.59 15.94 -17.45
CA ASP A 230 -1.94 17.34 -17.64
C ASP A 230 -3.12 17.76 -16.73
N ASP A 231 -3.77 18.85 -17.09
CA ASP A 231 -4.94 19.38 -16.38
C ASP A 231 -6.23 18.58 -16.63
N ALA A 232 -6.21 17.57 -17.51
CA ALA A 232 -7.39 16.78 -17.80
C ALA A 232 -7.69 15.78 -16.68
N HIS A 233 -8.94 15.71 -16.28
CA HIS A 233 -9.44 14.75 -15.32
C HIS A 233 -9.65 13.39 -15.94
N THR A 234 -9.38 12.32 -15.21
CA THR A 234 -9.60 10.96 -15.67
C THR A 234 -9.93 9.99 -14.54
N HIS A 235 -10.86 9.07 -14.81
CA HIS A 235 -11.21 7.99 -13.89
C HIS A 235 -10.36 6.72 -14.06
N TRP A 236 -9.48 6.65 -15.06
CA TRP A 236 -8.73 5.45 -15.37
C TRP A 236 -7.89 4.95 -14.19
N ARG A 237 -7.29 5.85 -13.43
CA ARG A 237 -6.53 5.48 -12.25
C ARG A 237 -7.37 4.75 -11.21
N ARG A 238 -8.59 5.22 -10.92
CA ARG A 238 -9.53 4.58 -9.99
C ARG A 238 -10.00 3.23 -10.53
N ARG A 239 -10.34 3.15 -11.83
CA ARG A 239 -10.79 1.91 -12.48
C ARG A 239 -9.71 0.82 -12.46
N PHE A 240 -8.49 1.14 -12.91
CA PHE A 240 -7.38 0.19 -12.90
C PHE A 240 -6.96 -0.18 -11.47
N HIS A 241 -7.07 0.74 -10.52
CA HIS A 241 -6.81 0.42 -9.13
C HIS A 241 -7.88 -0.52 -8.55
N HIS A 242 -9.15 -0.37 -8.88
CA HIS A 242 -10.20 -1.33 -8.51
C HIS A 242 -9.92 -2.72 -9.11
N LEU A 243 -9.58 -2.80 -10.39
CA LEU A 243 -9.22 -4.07 -11.02
C LEU A 243 -8.03 -4.73 -10.33
N THR A 244 -6.99 -3.96 -9.98
CA THR A 244 -5.82 -4.46 -9.26
C THR A 244 -6.19 -4.92 -7.86
N PHE A 245 -6.94 -4.11 -7.10
CA PHE A 245 -7.31 -4.40 -5.73
C PHE A 245 -8.22 -5.62 -5.62
N TYR A 246 -9.33 -5.62 -6.34
CA TYR A 246 -10.28 -6.74 -6.29
C TYR A 246 -9.73 -7.98 -6.99
N GLY A 247 -8.91 -7.81 -8.03
CA GLY A 247 -8.19 -8.92 -8.66
C GLY A 247 -7.23 -9.61 -7.68
N PHE A 248 -6.44 -8.82 -6.94
CA PHE A 248 -5.57 -9.36 -5.89
C PHE A 248 -6.36 -10.08 -4.79
N MET A 249 -7.44 -9.46 -4.28
CA MET A 249 -8.29 -10.06 -3.26
C MET A 249 -8.96 -11.34 -3.74
N ALA A 250 -9.37 -11.42 -5.01
CA ALA A 250 -9.93 -12.62 -5.62
C ALA A 250 -8.88 -13.73 -5.73
N CYS A 251 -7.65 -13.43 -6.16
CA CYS A 251 -6.55 -14.41 -6.17
C CYS A 251 -6.23 -14.91 -4.76
N PHE A 252 -6.24 -14.04 -3.76
CA PHE A 252 -6.05 -14.42 -2.36
C PHE A 252 -7.20 -15.31 -1.86
N ALA A 253 -8.45 -14.96 -2.18
CA ALA A 253 -9.61 -15.77 -1.88
C ALA A 253 -9.54 -17.14 -2.56
N ALA A 254 -9.07 -17.22 -3.82
CA ALA A 254 -8.86 -18.49 -4.52
C ALA A 254 -7.91 -19.42 -3.77
N THR A 255 -6.78 -18.90 -3.29
CA THR A 255 -5.80 -19.66 -2.50
C THR A 255 -6.37 -20.08 -1.15
N SER A 256 -7.09 -19.21 -0.46
CA SER A 256 -7.73 -19.50 0.82
C SER A 256 -8.82 -20.58 0.67
N LEU A 257 -9.65 -20.48 -0.36
CA LEU A 257 -10.65 -21.49 -0.69
C LEU A 257 -10.02 -22.83 -1.09
N ALA A 258 -8.93 -22.81 -1.86
CA ALA A 258 -8.20 -24.04 -2.20
C ALA A 258 -7.64 -24.72 -0.95
N THR A 259 -7.14 -23.96 0.02
CA THR A 259 -6.68 -24.48 1.32
C THR A 259 -7.84 -25.08 2.11
N LEU A 260 -9.00 -24.40 2.15
CA LEU A 260 -10.20 -24.93 2.80
C LEU A 260 -10.72 -26.20 2.12
N TYR A 261 -10.71 -26.26 0.78
CA TYR A 261 -11.09 -27.46 0.03
C TYR A 261 -10.17 -28.64 0.35
N HIS A 262 -8.85 -28.38 0.41
CA HIS A 262 -7.87 -29.42 0.70
C HIS A 262 -8.01 -29.97 2.12
N TYR A 263 -7.98 -29.12 3.15
CA TYR A 263 -7.98 -29.55 4.55
C TYR A 263 -9.37 -29.74 5.16
N GLY A 264 -10.36 -28.95 4.72
CA GLY A 264 -11.72 -29.03 5.27
C GLY A 264 -12.62 -30.02 4.56
N LEU A 265 -12.48 -30.15 3.23
CA LEU A 265 -13.34 -31.01 2.42
C LEU A 265 -12.64 -32.24 1.85
N GLY A 266 -11.33 -32.39 2.08
CA GLY A 266 -10.53 -33.49 1.52
C GLY A 266 -10.40 -33.49 -0.01
N GLN A 267 -10.72 -32.34 -0.63
CA GLN A 267 -10.66 -32.18 -2.09
C GLN A 267 -9.33 -31.59 -2.53
N ALA A 268 -8.48 -32.40 -3.16
CA ALA A 268 -7.22 -31.93 -3.71
C ALA A 268 -7.40 -31.31 -5.10
N ALA A 269 -6.56 -30.31 -5.45
CA ALA A 269 -6.46 -29.83 -6.83
C ALA A 269 -5.94 -30.97 -7.76
N PRO A 270 -6.31 -30.93 -9.05
CA PRO A 270 -6.89 -29.84 -9.83
C PRO A 270 -8.42 -29.75 -9.73
N TYR A 271 -8.91 -28.53 -9.52
CA TYR A 271 -10.34 -28.27 -9.41
C TYR A 271 -11.02 -28.14 -10.78
N GLY A 272 -12.33 -28.46 -10.84
CA GLY A 272 -13.19 -28.26 -12.00
C GLY A 272 -13.34 -26.77 -12.38
N TRP A 273 -13.79 -26.51 -13.62
CA TRP A 273 -13.91 -25.13 -14.13
C TRP A 273 -14.85 -24.22 -13.33
N PHE A 274 -15.94 -24.76 -12.80
CA PHE A 274 -16.95 -24.04 -12.03
C PHE A 274 -16.71 -24.05 -10.51
N SER A 275 -15.55 -24.55 -10.05
CA SER A 275 -15.20 -24.49 -8.63
C SER A 275 -14.85 -23.06 -8.22
N LEU A 276 -15.19 -22.68 -6.98
CA LEU A 276 -14.90 -21.34 -6.45
C LEU A 276 -13.40 -20.99 -6.55
N PRO A 277 -12.44 -21.86 -6.14
CA PRO A 277 -11.03 -21.54 -6.27
C PRO A 277 -10.64 -21.19 -7.72
N LYS A 278 -11.22 -21.88 -8.70
CA LYS A 278 -10.87 -21.63 -10.12
C LYS A 278 -11.54 -20.38 -10.67
N LEU A 279 -12.80 -20.13 -10.33
CA LEU A 279 -13.51 -18.90 -10.75
C LEU A 279 -12.82 -17.67 -10.20
N PHE A 280 -12.50 -17.65 -8.91
CA PHE A 280 -11.78 -16.55 -8.29
C PHE A 280 -10.35 -16.41 -8.81
N GLY A 281 -9.64 -17.54 -9.03
CA GLY A 281 -8.26 -17.49 -9.52
C GLY A 281 -8.17 -16.97 -10.96
N VAL A 282 -9.06 -17.41 -11.86
CA VAL A 282 -9.07 -16.96 -13.26
C VAL A 282 -9.58 -15.54 -13.36
N GLY A 283 -10.74 -15.25 -12.79
CA GLY A 283 -11.33 -13.91 -12.82
C GLY A 283 -10.44 -12.88 -12.13
N GLY A 284 -9.90 -13.24 -10.95
CA GLY A 284 -8.95 -12.39 -10.21
C GLY A 284 -7.65 -12.17 -10.98
N GLY A 285 -7.09 -13.22 -11.58
CA GLY A 285 -5.87 -13.13 -12.39
C GLY A 285 -6.03 -12.22 -13.61
N LEU A 286 -7.13 -12.33 -14.33
CA LEU A 286 -7.44 -11.46 -15.48
C LEU A 286 -7.64 -10.00 -15.05
N ALA A 287 -8.39 -9.76 -13.97
CA ALA A 287 -8.59 -8.41 -13.42
C ALA A 287 -7.27 -7.81 -12.93
N LEU A 288 -6.44 -8.59 -12.23
CA LEU A 288 -5.13 -8.15 -11.74
C LEU A 288 -4.19 -7.84 -12.90
N LEU A 289 -4.16 -8.66 -13.94
CA LEU A 289 -3.34 -8.44 -15.14
C LEU A 289 -3.74 -7.15 -15.86
N ALA A 290 -5.04 -6.94 -16.12
CA ALA A 290 -5.54 -5.74 -16.77
C ALA A 290 -5.31 -4.49 -15.91
N GLY A 291 -5.57 -4.58 -14.59
CA GLY A 291 -5.39 -3.48 -13.65
C GLY A 291 -3.93 -3.04 -13.54
N THR A 292 -3.01 -3.98 -13.37
CA THR A 292 -1.57 -3.68 -13.27
C THR A 292 -0.98 -3.16 -14.58
N THR A 293 -1.44 -3.65 -15.74
CA THR A 293 -1.06 -3.10 -17.06
C THR A 293 -1.48 -1.64 -17.17
N GLY A 294 -2.74 -1.33 -16.82
CA GLY A 294 -3.24 0.04 -16.86
C GLY A 294 -2.56 0.97 -15.86
N LEU A 295 -2.31 0.51 -14.63
CA LEU A 295 -1.58 1.30 -13.63
C LEU A 295 -0.12 1.54 -14.04
N GLY A 296 0.55 0.54 -14.62
CA GLY A 296 1.91 0.68 -15.15
C GLY A 296 1.97 1.74 -16.26
N TRP A 297 1.04 1.68 -17.21
CA TRP A 297 0.92 2.67 -18.27
C TRP A 297 0.70 4.07 -17.72
N LEU A 298 -0.25 4.27 -16.80
CA LEU A 298 -0.49 5.58 -16.17
C LEU A 298 0.72 6.07 -15.36
N ARG A 299 1.45 5.16 -14.69
CA ARG A 299 2.63 5.52 -13.89
C ARG A 299 3.80 5.99 -14.75
N LEU A 300 3.97 5.42 -15.93
CA LEU A 300 5.01 5.83 -16.89
C LEU A 300 4.76 7.24 -17.45
N ARG A 301 3.48 7.57 -17.68
CA ARG A 301 3.04 8.85 -18.27
C ARG A 301 2.73 9.94 -17.25
N ARG A 302 2.88 9.64 -15.96
CA ARG A 302 2.50 10.54 -14.88
C ARG A 302 3.39 11.78 -14.82
N HIS A 303 2.75 12.95 -14.68
CA HIS A 303 3.47 14.23 -14.54
C HIS A 303 4.44 14.19 -13.34
N PRO A 304 5.68 14.69 -13.48
CA PRO A 304 6.71 14.62 -12.43
C PRO A 304 6.29 15.28 -11.12
N LEU A 305 5.54 16.38 -11.16
CA LEU A 305 5.09 17.12 -9.98
C LEU A 305 3.99 16.41 -9.17
N HIS A 306 3.40 15.31 -9.67
CA HIS A 306 2.32 14.61 -8.97
C HIS A 306 2.82 13.60 -7.93
N GLY A 307 4.11 13.49 -7.68
CA GLY A 307 4.62 12.54 -6.69
C GLY A 307 6.11 12.62 -6.50
N ASP A 308 6.62 11.76 -5.62
CA ASP A 308 8.03 11.64 -5.37
C ASP A 308 8.71 10.80 -6.47
N ALA A 309 9.72 11.39 -7.13
CA ALA A 309 10.49 10.72 -8.17
C ALA A 309 11.30 9.54 -7.62
N ALA A 310 11.78 9.63 -6.37
CA ALA A 310 12.55 8.57 -5.72
C ALA A 310 11.72 7.29 -5.49
N GLN A 311 10.39 7.42 -5.40
CA GLN A 311 9.49 6.27 -5.25
C GLN A 311 9.09 5.60 -6.57
N LYS A 312 9.46 6.18 -7.73
CA LYS A 312 9.09 5.61 -9.05
C LYS A 312 9.58 4.17 -9.24
N PRO A 313 10.82 3.80 -8.88
CA PRO A 313 11.27 2.40 -8.98
C PRO A 313 10.46 1.44 -8.10
N MET A 314 10.09 1.84 -6.88
CA MET A 314 9.25 1.05 -5.98
C MET A 314 7.85 0.83 -6.58
N ASP A 315 7.23 1.89 -7.11
CA ASP A 315 5.90 1.81 -7.72
C ASP A 315 5.91 0.85 -8.92
N LEU A 316 6.85 1.04 -9.86
CA LEU A 316 6.97 0.21 -11.06
C LEU A 316 7.36 -1.23 -10.73
N GLY A 317 8.30 -1.43 -9.81
CA GLY A 317 8.72 -2.75 -9.38
C GLY A 317 7.57 -3.55 -8.75
N PHE A 318 6.78 -2.92 -7.89
CA PHE A 318 5.61 -3.56 -7.30
C PHE A 318 4.52 -3.88 -8.34
N ILE A 319 4.23 -2.96 -9.26
CA ILE A 319 3.28 -3.19 -10.36
C ILE A 319 3.77 -4.34 -11.24
N ALA A 320 5.05 -4.36 -11.61
CA ALA A 320 5.64 -5.41 -12.43
C ALA A 320 5.62 -6.78 -11.73
N LEU A 321 5.87 -6.82 -10.42
CA LEU A 321 5.80 -8.06 -9.65
C LEU A 321 4.37 -8.62 -9.58
N LEU A 322 3.36 -7.77 -9.33
CA LEU A 322 1.95 -8.18 -9.36
C LEU A 322 1.53 -8.67 -10.75
N TRP A 323 1.98 -7.97 -11.79
CA TRP A 323 1.76 -8.36 -13.19
C TRP A 323 2.37 -9.75 -13.47
N LEU A 324 3.61 -9.97 -13.04
CA LEU A 324 4.31 -11.24 -13.22
C LEU A 324 3.59 -12.39 -12.49
N VAL A 325 3.14 -12.16 -11.25
CA VAL A 325 2.36 -13.15 -10.48
C VAL A 325 1.06 -13.49 -11.21
N ALA A 326 0.34 -12.48 -11.72
CA ALA A 326 -0.90 -12.72 -12.45
C ALA A 326 -0.67 -13.44 -13.79
N ALA A 327 0.30 -12.98 -14.59
CA ALA A 327 0.63 -13.57 -15.89
C ALA A 327 1.10 -15.03 -15.77
N THR A 328 1.99 -15.30 -14.81
CA THR A 328 2.50 -16.67 -14.58
C THR A 328 1.44 -17.58 -13.97
N GLY A 329 0.58 -17.06 -13.08
CA GLY A 329 -0.55 -17.80 -12.53
C GLY A 329 -1.57 -18.22 -13.60
N LEU A 330 -1.91 -17.30 -14.53
CA LEU A 330 -2.73 -17.64 -15.71
C LEU A 330 -1.97 -18.57 -16.67
N GLY A 331 -0.67 -18.35 -16.84
CA GLY A 331 0.20 -19.21 -17.64
C GLY A 331 0.22 -20.67 -17.15
N LEU A 332 0.09 -20.91 -15.85
CA LEU A 332 -0.01 -22.27 -15.30
C LEU A 332 -1.26 -23.03 -15.78
N LEU A 333 -2.37 -22.33 -16.06
CA LEU A 333 -3.54 -22.96 -16.65
C LEU A 333 -3.26 -23.47 -18.06
N MET A 334 -2.49 -22.71 -18.84
CA MET A 334 -2.12 -23.07 -20.21
C MET A 334 -1.04 -24.16 -20.22
N ALA A 335 -0.07 -24.07 -19.31
CA ALA A 335 1.05 -25.00 -19.21
C ALA A 335 0.68 -26.34 -18.55
N ARG A 336 -0.51 -26.50 -17.99
CA ARG A 336 -0.94 -27.58 -17.11
C ARG A 336 -0.67 -29.00 -17.63
N ALA A 337 -0.84 -29.23 -18.94
CA ALA A 337 -0.64 -30.54 -19.58
C ALA A 337 0.60 -30.53 -20.51
N THR A 338 1.51 -29.62 -20.34
CA THR A 338 2.70 -29.43 -21.18
C THR A 338 3.98 -29.69 -20.40
N PRO A 339 5.09 -30.00 -21.07
CA PRO A 339 6.40 -30.10 -20.41
C PRO A 339 6.91 -28.80 -19.77
N ALA A 340 6.32 -27.63 -20.11
CA ALA A 340 6.66 -26.33 -19.55
C ALA A 340 6.12 -26.10 -18.13
N LEU A 341 5.22 -26.96 -17.62
CA LEU A 341 4.60 -26.79 -16.31
C LEU A 341 5.61 -26.55 -15.19
N PRO A 342 6.69 -27.33 -15.00
CA PRO A 342 7.65 -27.09 -13.92
C PRO A 342 8.34 -25.73 -14.03
N SER A 343 8.73 -25.30 -15.23
CA SER A 343 9.37 -24.00 -15.45
C SER A 343 8.45 -22.82 -15.10
N VAL A 344 7.20 -22.86 -15.58
CA VAL A 344 6.21 -21.83 -15.27
C VAL A 344 5.84 -21.82 -13.78
N LEU A 345 5.82 -23.00 -13.14
CA LEU A 345 5.54 -23.14 -11.71
C LEU A 345 6.67 -22.55 -10.86
N VAL A 346 7.93 -22.81 -11.21
CA VAL A 346 9.10 -22.20 -10.55
C VAL A 346 9.04 -20.67 -10.66
N LEU A 347 8.74 -20.14 -11.85
CA LEU A 347 8.61 -18.70 -12.07
C LEU A 347 7.48 -18.10 -11.23
N HIS A 348 6.32 -18.74 -11.20
CA HIS A 348 5.17 -18.27 -10.42
C HIS A 348 5.46 -18.29 -8.91
N LEU A 349 5.93 -19.41 -8.39
CA LEU A 349 6.20 -19.55 -6.94
C LEU A 349 7.34 -18.64 -6.48
N GLY A 350 8.37 -18.46 -7.30
CA GLY A 350 9.45 -17.50 -7.03
C GLY A 350 8.94 -16.05 -6.96
N ALA A 351 8.07 -15.67 -7.89
CA ALA A 351 7.46 -14.34 -7.89
C ALA A 351 6.51 -14.14 -6.68
N VAL A 352 5.71 -15.15 -6.32
CA VAL A 352 4.84 -15.11 -5.14
C VAL A 352 5.66 -15.02 -3.84
N MET A 353 6.77 -15.78 -3.75
CA MET A 353 7.67 -15.71 -2.59
C MET A 353 8.28 -14.32 -2.45
N ALA A 354 8.78 -13.73 -3.53
CA ALA A 354 9.30 -12.37 -3.54
C ALA A 354 8.24 -11.35 -3.12
N LEU A 355 7.00 -11.51 -3.60
CA LEU A 355 5.88 -10.66 -3.23
C LEU A 355 5.64 -10.69 -1.71
N PHE A 356 5.46 -11.87 -1.11
CA PHE A 356 5.18 -11.97 0.33
C PHE A 356 6.37 -11.54 1.19
N ALA A 357 7.61 -11.86 0.80
CA ALA A 357 8.80 -11.45 1.52
C ALA A 357 9.00 -9.93 1.56
N THR A 358 8.60 -9.21 0.50
CA THR A 358 8.75 -7.76 0.39
C THR A 358 7.48 -6.97 0.72
N LEU A 359 6.35 -7.64 0.89
CA LEU A 359 5.03 -7.05 1.07
C LEU A 359 4.94 -6.01 2.22
N PRO A 360 5.52 -6.24 3.42
CA PRO A 360 5.41 -5.29 4.54
C PRO A 360 6.17 -3.98 4.31
N TYR A 361 7.21 -3.99 3.46
CA TYR A 361 8.16 -2.89 3.34
C TYR A 361 7.97 -2.09 2.06
N GLY A 362 7.21 -2.61 1.11
CA GLY A 362 7.01 -2.02 -0.21
C GLY A 362 5.71 -1.26 -0.35
N LYS A 363 5.33 -1.06 -1.61
CA LYS A 363 4.13 -0.30 -1.97
C LYS A 363 2.83 -0.90 -1.43
N PHE A 364 2.77 -2.19 -1.12
CA PHE A 364 1.59 -2.82 -0.52
C PHE A 364 1.20 -2.18 0.82
N ALA A 365 2.18 -1.78 1.62
CA ALA A 365 1.96 -1.13 2.91
C ALA A 365 1.06 0.12 2.82
N HIS A 366 1.05 0.82 1.65
CA HIS A 366 0.21 2.01 1.47
C HIS A 366 -1.28 1.74 1.70
N GLY A 367 -1.79 0.58 1.32
CA GLY A 367 -3.19 0.22 1.54
C GLY A 367 -3.53 0.07 3.02
N VAL A 368 -2.61 -0.52 3.78
CA VAL A 368 -2.79 -0.80 5.20
C VAL A 368 -2.68 0.48 6.03
N PHE A 369 -1.63 1.29 5.83
CA PHE A 369 -1.46 2.58 6.53
C PHE A 369 -2.56 3.58 6.16
N ARG A 370 -3.00 3.61 4.90
CA ARG A 370 -4.13 4.44 4.48
C ARG A 370 -5.44 4.04 5.14
N SER A 371 -5.72 2.75 5.23
CA SER A 371 -6.91 2.25 5.93
C SER A 371 -6.88 2.64 7.41
N ALA A 372 -5.71 2.56 8.05
CA ALA A 372 -5.51 3.03 9.42
C ALA A 372 -5.73 4.56 9.56
N ALA A 373 -5.22 5.35 8.61
CA ALA A 373 -5.44 6.79 8.59
C ALA A 373 -6.91 7.15 8.35
N LEU A 374 -7.61 6.45 7.44
CA LEU A 374 -9.05 6.63 7.22
C LEU A 374 -9.87 6.29 8.48
N LEU A 375 -9.51 5.20 9.17
CA LEU A 375 -10.14 4.84 10.44
C LEU A 375 -9.94 5.94 11.49
N ARG A 376 -8.72 6.45 11.62
CA ARG A 376 -8.41 7.56 12.52
C ARG A 376 -9.23 8.81 12.16
N ASN A 377 -9.29 9.18 10.89
CA ASN A 377 -10.09 10.31 10.41
C ASN A 377 -11.57 10.13 10.73
N ALA A 378 -12.12 8.92 10.52
CA ALA A 378 -13.51 8.62 10.81
C ALA A 378 -13.84 8.71 12.32
N VAL A 379 -12.88 8.39 13.19
CA VAL A 379 -13.01 8.58 14.65
C VAL A 379 -12.90 10.06 15.01
N GLU A 380 -11.88 10.75 14.48
CA GLU A 380 -11.56 12.13 14.84
C GLU A 380 -12.67 13.12 14.48
N LYS A 381 -13.27 12.98 13.29
CA LYS A 381 -14.36 13.86 12.85
C LYS A 381 -15.65 13.73 13.66
N ARG A 382 -15.80 12.68 14.48
CA ARG A 382 -16.93 12.49 15.41
C ARG A 382 -16.63 13.06 16.80
N GLN A 383 -15.43 13.57 17.02
CA GLN A 383 -15.04 14.23 18.25
C GLN A 383 -15.19 15.75 18.10
N PRO A 384 -15.52 16.48 19.16
CA PRO A 384 -15.51 17.95 19.11
C PRO A 384 -14.16 18.48 18.64
N SER A 385 -14.17 19.53 17.81
CA SER A 385 -12.94 20.20 17.43
C SER A 385 -12.32 20.85 18.64
N ARG A 386 -11.03 20.61 18.88
CA ARG A 386 -10.28 21.27 19.96
C ARG A 386 -10.19 22.79 19.76
N LEU A 387 -10.34 23.24 18.54
CA LEU A 387 -10.19 24.63 18.15
C LEU A 387 -11.51 25.42 18.29
N GLN A 388 -12.62 24.76 18.47
CA GLN A 388 -13.97 25.35 18.50
C GLN A 388 -14.23 26.31 17.30
N LEU A 389 -13.57 26.04 16.17
CA LEU A 389 -13.68 26.81 14.94
C LEU A 389 -14.72 26.19 14.03
N GLY A 390 -15.90 26.76 14.04
CA GLY A 390 -16.99 26.39 13.14
C GLY A 390 -17.88 25.26 13.67
N SER A 391 -19.09 25.21 13.14
CA SER A 391 -20.02 24.08 13.30
C SER A 391 -19.49 22.90 12.48
N ASP A 392 -19.23 21.83 13.13
CA ASP A 392 -18.95 20.54 12.47
C ASP A 392 -20.25 19.85 12.03
#